data_1e968ef2910d096e6c00065126291d82
#
_entry.id   1e968ef2910d096e6c00065126291d82
#
_cell.length_a   1.000
_cell.length_b   1.000
_cell.length_c   1.000
_cell.angle_alpha   90.00
_cell.angle_beta   90.00
_cell.angle_gamma   90.00
#
_symmetry.space_group_name_H-M   'P 1'
#
loop_
_entity.id
_entity.type
_entity.pdbx_description
1 polymer ?
#
loop_
_entity_poly.entity_id
_entity_poly.type
_entity_poly.pdbx_seq_one_letter_code
_entity_poly.pdbx_strand_id
1 'polypeptide(L)'
;MKKLVQAMVLTGLVAVPAASIAADSPHKLSANVTLTSDYVFRGISQTGGDPAIQGGLDYSHASGFYLGTWASNVGWLEDFQGYTKGNMEIDVYAGFRGDIGKAGLIFDVGAIQYMYPGDHPSNITKADTSEVYAALGWNWFTVKYSYYVSDEVFGFANADGSDYLAVSASVPVGETGLTLGASWGTFSFDNNSAQDYDDWKVSAAFDMGKVGKVFDGVTVGVAYTDTDANPNNWTETAPNTKFLGDSTTTVYLTKAF
;
A
#
# COMPACT_ATOMS: atom_id res chain seq x y z
N MET A 1 4.88 -2.53 30.56
CA MET A 1 3.95 -2.48 29.42
C MET A 1 4.81 -2.44 28.17
N LYS A 2 4.84 -3.53 27.40
CA LYS A 2 5.65 -3.60 26.16
C LYS A 2 4.98 -2.68 25.15
N LYS A 3 5.70 -1.64 24.68
CA LYS A 3 5.23 -0.78 23.58
C LYS A 3 5.12 -1.67 22.33
N LEU A 4 3.92 -1.96 21.88
CA LEU A 4 3.70 -2.43 20.51
C LEU A 4 4.12 -1.27 19.61
N VAL A 5 5.20 -1.45 18.88
CA VAL A 5 5.55 -0.57 17.77
C VAL A 5 4.58 -0.96 16.65
N GLN A 6 3.51 -0.20 16.51
CA GLN A 6 2.64 -0.33 15.35
C GLN A 6 3.41 0.18 14.14
N ALA A 7 3.79 -0.72 13.25
CA ALA A 7 4.24 -0.33 11.92
C ALA A 7 3.02 0.25 11.19
N MET A 8 3.02 1.54 10.87
CA MET A 8 2.03 2.13 9.97
C MET A 8 2.25 1.58 8.57
N VAL A 9 1.19 1.10 7.96
CA VAL A 9 1.21 0.52 6.62
C VAL A 9 1.25 1.63 5.59
N LEU A 10 2.34 1.73 4.87
CA LEU A 10 2.54 2.72 3.78
C LEU A 10 1.83 2.33 2.48
N THR A 11 1.62 1.06 2.27
CA THR A 11 0.88 0.51 1.13
C THR A 11 -0.21 -0.39 1.69
N GLY A 12 -1.42 -0.40 1.24
CA GLY A 12 -2.60 -1.10 1.75
C GLY A 12 -2.44 -2.53 2.32
N LEU A 13 -1.23 -2.95 2.67
CA LEU A 13 -0.86 -4.22 3.27
C LEU A 13 -0.89 -4.13 4.80
N VAL A 14 -1.34 -5.17 5.44
CA VAL A 14 -1.37 -5.31 6.91
C VAL A 14 0.04 -5.19 7.46
N ALA A 15 0.25 -4.32 8.45
CA ALA A 15 1.52 -4.20 9.14
C ALA A 15 1.90 -5.53 9.80
N VAL A 16 2.87 -6.22 9.23
CA VAL A 16 3.51 -7.36 9.88
C VAL A 16 4.56 -6.81 10.83
N PRO A 17 4.56 -7.17 12.12
CA PRO A 17 5.62 -6.73 13.03
C PRO A 17 6.96 -7.28 12.54
N ALA A 18 7.87 -6.38 12.13
CA ALA A 18 9.20 -6.77 11.73
C ALA A 18 9.94 -7.45 12.88
N ALA A 19 10.46 -8.64 12.64
CA ALA A 19 11.40 -9.29 13.53
C ALA A 19 12.73 -8.52 13.44
N SER A 20 13.12 -7.80 14.50
CA SER A 20 14.34 -7.00 14.48
C SER A 20 15.61 -7.85 14.71
N ILE A 21 16.56 -7.73 13.83
CA ILE A 21 17.94 -8.20 14.07
C ILE A 21 18.62 -7.22 15.02
N ALA A 22 19.03 -7.70 16.21
CA ALA A 22 19.71 -7.02 17.31
C ALA A 22 18.85 -6.04 18.16
N ALA A 23 18.58 -6.45 19.41
CA ALA A 23 17.73 -5.75 20.38
C ALA A 23 18.27 -4.39 20.88
N ASP A 24 19.57 -4.08 20.69
CA ASP A 24 20.25 -2.88 21.23
C ASP A 24 20.81 -1.92 20.16
N SER A 25 20.60 -2.19 18.88
CA SER A 25 21.06 -1.32 17.78
C SER A 25 20.05 -0.20 17.52
N PRO A 26 20.50 1.08 17.34
CA PRO A 26 19.63 2.14 16.85
C PRO A 26 19.20 1.90 15.39
N HIS A 27 19.83 0.99 14.69
CA HIS A 27 19.58 0.62 13.31
C HIS A 27 18.81 -0.70 13.25
N LYS A 28 17.74 -0.76 12.47
CA LYS A 28 16.96 -1.97 12.22
C LYS A 28 16.79 -2.17 10.72
N LEU A 29 16.95 -3.41 10.28
CA LEU A 29 16.61 -3.86 8.94
C LEU A 29 15.49 -4.88 9.07
N SER A 30 14.53 -4.83 8.16
CA SER A 30 13.46 -5.81 8.01
C SER A 30 13.17 -6.05 6.55
N ALA A 31 12.67 -7.23 6.24
CA ALA A 31 12.23 -7.59 4.90
C ALA A 31 10.91 -8.34 4.96
N ASN A 32 10.18 -8.33 3.87
CA ASN A 32 8.96 -9.13 3.73
C ASN A 32 8.81 -9.67 2.32
N VAL A 33 8.06 -10.76 2.20
CA VAL A 33 7.56 -11.28 0.92
C VAL A 33 6.10 -11.63 1.11
N THR A 34 5.25 -11.25 0.17
CA THR A 34 3.81 -11.53 0.15
C THR A 34 3.42 -12.21 -1.16
N LEU A 35 2.58 -13.23 -1.04
CA LEU A 35 1.81 -13.79 -2.16
C LEU A 35 0.36 -13.37 -1.95
N THR A 36 -0.25 -12.76 -2.95
CA THR A 36 -1.66 -12.35 -2.92
C THR A 36 -2.38 -12.85 -4.16
N SER A 37 -3.68 -13.13 -4.04
CA SER A 37 -4.51 -13.54 -5.17
C SER A 37 -4.80 -12.43 -6.18
N ASP A 38 -4.65 -11.17 -5.75
CA ASP A 38 -4.78 -9.96 -6.55
C ASP A 38 -4.06 -8.83 -5.80
N TYR A 39 -3.36 -7.95 -6.54
CA TYR A 39 -2.79 -6.73 -5.96
C TYR A 39 -3.79 -5.60 -6.10
N VAL A 40 -4.38 -5.16 -5.00
CA VAL A 40 -5.33 -4.03 -4.96
C VAL A 40 -4.69 -2.84 -4.24
N PHE A 41 -4.54 -1.72 -4.94
CA PHE A 41 -4.01 -0.46 -4.42
C PHE A 41 -5.11 0.60 -4.43
N ARG A 42 -5.45 1.15 -3.26
CA ARG A 42 -6.51 2.18 -3.11
C ARG A 42 -7.80 1.80 -3.86
N GLY A 43 -8.26 0.57 -3.69
CA GLY A 43 -9.46 0.06 -4.32
C GLY A 43 -9.31 -0.48 -5.75
N ILE A 44 -8.26 -0.10 -6.47
CA ILE A 44 -8.04 -0.46 -7.88
C ILE A 44 -7.11 -1.67 -8.00
N SER A 45 -7.55 -2.70 -8.71
CA SER A 45 -6.71 -3.88 -9.01
C SER A 45 -5.55 -3.49 -9.93
N GLN A 46 -4.34 -3.87 -9.53
CA GLN A 46 -3.10 -3.62 -10.27
C GLN A 46 -2.70 -4.80 -11.16
N THR A 47 -3.28 -5.97 -10.91
CA THR A 47 -2.99 -7.22 -11.65
C THR A 47 -4.19 -7.77 -12.40
N GLY A 48 -5.29 -6.99 -12.49
CA GLY A 48 -6.51 -7.43 -13.17
C GLY A 48 -7.14 -8.69 -12.55
N GLY A 49 -6.89 -8.95 -11.23
CA GLY A 49 -7.34 -10.11 -10.48
C GLY A 49 -6.43 -11.34 -10.62
N ASP A 50 -5.26 -11.18 -11.21
CA ASP A 50 -4.23 -12.22 -11.27
C ASP A 50 -3.33 -12.18 -10.02
N PRO A 51 -2.71 -13.31 -9.65
CA PRO A 51 -1.84 -13.35 -8.48
C PRO A 51 -0.62 -12.43 -8.59
N ALA A 52 -0.24 -11.85 -7.43
CA ALA A 52 0.97 -11.08 -7.32
C ALA A 52 1.95 -11.66 -6.29
N ILE A 53 3.25 -11.50 -6.60
CA ILE A 53 4.34 -11.64 -5.66
C ILE A 53 4.90 -10.24 -5.35
N GLN A 54 4.99 -9.92 -4.09
CA GLN A 54 5.36 -8.62 -3.58
C GLN A 54 6.44 -8.75 -2.54
N GLY A 55 7.29 -7.74 -2.38
CA GLY A 55 8.29 -7.78 -1.33
C GLY A 55 8.93 -6.43 -1.07
N GLY A 56 9.47 -6.25 0.12
CA GLY A 56 10.12 -5.02 0.54
C GLY A 56 11.30 -5.22 1.46
N LEU A 57 12.14 -4.20 1.49
CA LEU A 57 13.26 -4.07 2.41
C LEU A 57 13.22 -2.70 3.06
N ASP A 58 13.22 -2.67 4.39
CA ASP A 58 13.11 -1.47 5.19
C ASP A 58 14.33 -1.29 6.09
N TYR A 59 14.80 -0.06 6.16
CA TYR A 59 15.71 0.41 7.19
C TYR A 59 15.00 1.42 8.08
N SER A 60 15.19 1.30 9.39
CA SER A 60 14.72 2.30 10.35
C SER A 60 15.77 2.62 11.41
N HIS A 61 15.81 3.86 11.85
CA HIS A 61 16.70 4.36 12.89
C HIS A 61 15.91 4.79 14.12
N ALA A 62 16.51 4.66 15.30
CA ALA A 62 15.87 5.01 16.57
C ALA A 62 15.50 6.51 16.70
N SER A 63 16.01 7.38 15.83
CA SER A 63 15.59 8.79 15.73
C SER A 63 14.20 8.98 15.15
N GLY A 64 13.63 7.95 14.49
CA GLY A 64 12.40 8.01 13.73
C GLY A 64 12.59 8.04 12.21
N PHE A 65 13.80 8.28 11.72
CA PHE A 65 14.11 8.21 10.28
C PHE A 65 13.93 6.79 9.76
N TYR A 66 13.39 6.65 8.57
CA TYR A 66 13.31 5.39 7.83
C TYR A 66 13.46 5.62 6.33
N LEU A 67 13.90 4.57 5.66
CA LEU A 67 13.90 4.47 4.21
C LEU A 67 13.63 3.01 3.81
N GLY A 68 13.07 2.80 2.62
CA GLY A 68 12.79 1.45 2.14
C GLY A 68 12.56 1.39 0.65
N THR A 69 12.42 0.16 0.18
CA THR A 69 11.99 -0.14 -1.18
C THR A 69 10.99 -1.29 -1.14
N TRP A 70 10.07 -1.27 -2.08
CA TRP A 70 9.08 -2.32 -2.26
C TRP A 70 8.89 -2.57 -3.75
N ALA A 71 8.44 -3.76 -4.13
CA ALA A 71 8.15 -4.10 -5.52
C ALA A 71 7.04 -5.14 -5.62
N SER A 72 6.35 -5.13 -6.76
CA SER A 72 5.30 -6.08 -7.16
C SER A 72 5.27 -6.27 -8.66
N ASN A 73 4.79 -7.42 -9.11
CA ASN A 73 4.29 -7.49 -10.48
C ASN A 73 2.95 -6.75 -10.60
N VAL A 74 2.72 -6.16 -11.77
CA VAL A 74 1.49 -5.46 -12.16
C VAL A 74 1.10 -5.85 -13.59
N GLY A 75 -0.19 -5.74 -13.95
CA GLY A 75 -0.72 -5.97 -15.30
C GLY A 75 -1.22 -4.69 -15.97
N TRP A 76 -1.74 -3.74 -15.18
CA TRP A 76 -2.46 -2.57 -15.66
C TRP A 76 -1.66 -1.67 -16.62
N LEU A 77 -0.32 -1.68 -16.57
CA LEU A 77 0.51 -0.91 -17.49
C LEU A 77 0.27 -1.30 -18.95
N GLU A 78 0.21 -2.60 -19.22
CA GLU A 78 -0.04 -3.12 -20.58
C GLU A 78 -1.54 -3.17 -20.88
N ASP A 79 -2.35 -3.63 -19.93
CA ASP A 79 -3.77 -3.93 -20.14
C ASP A 79 -4.68 -2.68 -20.07
N PHE A 80 -4.26 -1.63 -19.38
CA PHE A 80 -5.04 -0.40 -19.20
C PHE A 80 -4.33 0.84 -19.74
N GLN A 81 -3.05 1.08 -19.31
CA GLN A 81 -2.33 2.32 -19.65
C GLN A 81 -1.81 2.35 -21.09
N GLY A 82 -1.60 1.20 -21.73
CA GLY A 82 -1.14 1.10 -23.11
C GLY A 82 0.38 1.00 -23.26
N TYR A 83 1.08 0.55 -22.25
CA TYR A 83 2.48 0.16 -22.37
C TYR A 83 2.62 -1.03 -23.29
N THR A 84 3.73 -1.11 -24.03
CA THR A 84 4.07 -2.26 -24.88
C THR A 84 4.84 -3.34 -24.14
N LYS A 85 5.45 -2.97 -23.02
CA LYS A 85 6.10 -3.83 -22.03
C LYS A 85 6.10 -3.10 -20.70
N GLY A 86 5.68 -3.75 -19.63
CA GLY A 86 5.69 -3.17 -18.30
C GLY A 86 4.87 -4.02 -17.34
N ASN A 87 5.52 -4.79 -16.50
CA ASN A 87 4.85 -5.70 -15.59
C ASN A 87 5.37 -5.61 -14.15
N MET A 88 6.01 -4.49 -13.82
CA MET A 88 6.63 -4.32 -12.51
C MET A 88 6.40 -2.90 -11.98
N GLU A 89 6.14 -2.81 -10.69
CA GLU A 89 6.19 -1.63 -9.87
C GLU A 89 7.35 -1.72 -8.89
N ILE A 90 8.11 -0.63 -8.75
CA ILE A 90 9.19 -0.51 -7.78
C ILE A 90 9.01 0.82 -7.06
N ASP A 91 8.90 0.78 -5.75
CA ASP A 91 8.78 1.95 -4.90
C ASP A 91 10.07 2.19 -4.12
N VAL A 92 10.44 3.45 -4.01
CA VAL A 92 11.47 3.91 -3.07
C VAL A 92 10.85 4.98 -2.20
N TYR A 93 10.98 4.84 -0.89
CA TYR A 93 10.37 5.76 0.05
C TYR A 93 11.31 6.09 1.21
N ALA A 94 11.13 7.28 1.77
CA ALA A 94 11.80 7.70 2.98
C ALA A 94 10.91 8.63 3.78
N GLY A 95 11.13 8.68 5.11
CA GLY A 95 10.32 9.53 5.96
C GLY A 95 10.85 9.61 7.38
N PHE A 96 10.05 10.26 8.20
CA PHE A 96 10.31 10.45 9.61
C PHE A 96 9.01 10.29 10.41
N ARG A 97 9.05 9.42 11.42
CA ARG A 97 7.92 9.16 12.32
C ARG A 97 8.31 9.33 13.77
N GLY A 98 7.36 9.71 14.59
CA GLY A 98 7.60 9.87 16.01
C GLY A 98 6.33 10.03 16.84
N ASP A 99 6.51 10.02 18.17
CA ASP A 99 5.43 10.25 19.13
C ASP A 99 5.17 11.76 19.31
N ILE A 100 3.90 12.15 19.42
CA ILE A 100 3.47 13.49 19.79
C ILE A 100 3.00 13.47 21.25
N GLY A 101 3.80 14.06 22.13
CA GLY A 101 3.47 14.13 23.56
C GLY A 101 3.47 12.75 24.23
N LYS A 102 2.51 12.53 25.15
CA LYS A 102 2.43 11.29 25.96
C LYS A 102 1.09 10.55 25.78
N ALA A 103 0.21 11.03 24.92
CA ALA A 103 -1.15 10.49 24.73
C ALA A 103 -1.21 9.32 23.73
N GLY A 104 -0.07 8.84 23.21
CA GLY A 104 -0.02 7.77 22.21
C GLY A 104 -0.39 8.23 20.79
N LEU A 105 -0.35 9.54 20.53
CA LEU A 105 -0.48 10.11 19.20
C LEU A 105 0.86 9.97 18.47
N ILE A 106 0.84 9.51 17.25
CA ILE A 106 2.01 9.27 16.38
C ILE A 106 1.83 10.10 15.12
N PHE A 107 2.91 10.74 14.66
CA PHE A 107 2.96 11.33 13.32
C PHE A 107 3.89 10.53 12.41
N ASP A 108 3.63 10.61 11.11
CA ASP A 108 4.49 10.07 10.06
C ASP A 108 4.44 11.03 8.86
N VAL A 109 5.61 11.47 8.38
CA VAL A 109 5.74 12.31 7.19
C VAL A 109 6.80 11.72 6.28
N GLY A 110 6.57 11.72 4.98
CA GLY A 110 7.52 11.12 4.06
C GLY A 110 7.20 11.40 2.60
N ALA A 111 7.98 10.75 1.74
CA ALA A 111 7.83 10.77 0.30
C ALA A 111 8.00 9.37 -0.27
N ILE A 112 7.33 9.13 -1.40
CA ILE A 112 7.38 7.89 -2.18
C ILE A 112 7.60 8.25 -3.63
N GLN A 113 8.50 7.54 -4.28
CA GLN A 113 8.64 7.48 -5.72
C GLN A 113 8.16 6.11 -6.19
N TYR A 114 7.06 6.10 -6.93
CA TYR A 114 6.56 4.95 -7.66
C TYR A 114 7.23 4.92 -9.03
N MET A 115 7.83 3.80 -9.42
CA MET A 115 8.53 3.62 -10.69
C MET A 115 7.95 2.42 -11.42
N TYR A 116 7.64 2.63 -12.68
CA TYR A 116 7.04 1.63 -13.56
C TYR A 116 7.94 1.37 -14.79
N PRO A 117 9.02 0.56 -14.62
CA PRO A 117 9.93 0.27 -15.72
C PRO A 117 9.22 -0.47 -16.85
N GLY A 118 9.41 0.03 -18.07
CA GLY A 118 8.78 -0.56 -19.26
C GLY A 118 8.95 0.30 -20.50
N ASP A 119 8.47 -0.22 -21.62
CA ASP A 119 8.44 0.47 -22.91
C ASP A 119 7.03 0.96 -23.21
N HIS A 120 6.88 2.21 -23.59
CA HIS A 120 5.58 2.79 -24.00
C HIS A 120 5.72 3.64 -25.27
N PRO A 121 4.69 3.69 -26.11
CA PRO A 121 4.64 4.64 -27.21
C PRO A 121 4.77 6.09 -26.75
N SER A 122 5.28 6.98 -27.61
CA SER A 122 5.51 8.39 -27.24
C SER A 122 4.24 9.21 -26.95
N ASN A 123 3.06 8.68 -27.32
CA ASN A 123 1.76 9.27 -27.03
C ASN A 123 1.11 8.72 -25.75
N ILE A 124 1.78 7.82 -25.05
CA ILE A 124 1.32 7.28 -23.76
C ILE A 124 2.07 7.98 -22.64
N THR A 125 1.32 8.50 -21.68
CA THR A 125 1.85 9.15 -20.48
C THR A 125 2.56 8.12 -19.59
N LYS A 126 3.69 8.52 -19.01
CA LYS A 126 4.41 7.71 -18.04
C LYS A 126 3.58 7.51 -16.78
N ALA A 127 3.72 6.34 -16.20
CA ALA A 127 3.05 6.01 -14.94
C ALA A 127 3.88 6.41 -13.70
N ASP A 128 5.17 6.73 -13.85
CA ASP A 128 6.04 7.12 -12.74
C ASP A 128 5.43 8.29 -11.96
N THR A 129 5.37 8.15 -10.62
CA THR A 129 4.60 9.06 -9.77
C THR A 129 5.36 9.38 -8.50
N SER A 130 5.36 10.67 -8.10
CA SER A 130 5.97 11.14 -6.85
C SER A 130 4.90 11.63 -5.88
N GLU A 131 4.90 11.09 -4.67
CA GLU A 131 3.97 11.40 -3.58
C GLU A 131 4.73 11.95 -2.37
N VAL A 132 4.20 13.00 -1.74
CA VAL A 132 4.54 13.37 -0.36
C VAL A 132 3.33 13.13 0.52
N TYR A 133 3.54 12.75 1.78
CA TYR A 133 2.42 12.44 2.67
C TYR A 133 2.66 12.87 4.10
N ALA A 134 1.54 13.02 4.82
CA ALA A 134 1.50 13.17 6.26
C ALA A 134 0.41 12.27 6.85
N ALA A 135 0.70 11.64 7.98
CA ALA A 135 -0.26 10.81 8.69
C ALA A 135 -0.23 11.08 10.19
N LEU A 136 -1.39 10.88 10.82
CA LEU A 136 -1.57 10.88 12.26
C LEU A 136 -2.22 9.57 12.68
N GLY A 137 -1.61 8.92 13.67
CA GLY A 137 -2.11 7.69 14.27
C GLY A 137 -2.44 7.86 15.74
N TRP A 138 -3.54 7.24 16.19
CA TRP A 138 -3.90 7.17 17.59
C TRP A 138 -4.56 5.83 17.89
N ASN A 139 -3.96 5.06 18.79
CA ASN A 139 -4.39 3.69 19.11
C ASN A 139 -4.48 2.81 17.85
N TRP A 140 -5.70 2.55 17.39
CA TRP A 140 -6.00 1.70 16.23
C TRP A 140 -6.36 2.50 14.98
N PHE A 141 -6.47 3.82 15.10
CA PHE A 141 -6.92 4.69 14.02
C PHE A 141 -5.75 5.42 13.37
N THR A 142 -5.81 5.59 12.07
CA THR A 142 -4.87 6.39 11.28
C THR A 142 -5.63 7.23 10.28
N VAL A 143 -5.21 8.49 10.13
CA VAL A 143 -5.59 9.36 9.01
C VAL A 143 -4.31 9.67 8.24
N LYS A 144 -4.31 9.44 6.94
CA LYS A 144 -3.18 9.76 6.04
C LYS A 144 -3.69 10.65 4.91
N TYR A 145 -2.95 11.72 4.62
CA TYR A 145 -3.13 12.56 3.45
C TYR A 145 -1.89 12.44 2.57
N SER A 146 -2.10 12.10 1.30
CA SER A 146 -1.10 11.96 0.27
C SER A 146 -1.33 13.04 -0.79
N TYR A 147 -0.26 13.72 -1.21
CA TYR A 147 -0.29 14.77 -2.22
C TYR A 147 0.73 14.46 -3.30
N TYR A 148 0.30 14.49 -4.56
CA TYR A 148 1.14 14.16 -5.69
C TYR A 148 1.83 15.41 -6.24
N VAL A 149 3.15 15.29 -6.45
CA VAL A 149 4.01 16.41 -6.83
C VAL A 149 4.65 16.25 -8.22
N SER A 150 4.45 15.09 -8.85
CA SER A 150 4.84 14.86 -10.25
C SER A 150 3.74 15.34 -11.20
N ASP A 151 4.13 15.80 -12.39
CA ASP A 151 3.20 16.24 -13.46
C ASP A 151 2.32 15.06 -13.93
N GLU A 152 2.90 13.87 -14.01
CA GLU A 152 2.17 12.62 -14.26
C GLU A 152 1.85 11.92 -12.95
N VAL A 153 0.61 11.44 -12.81
CA VAL A 153 0.14 10.65 -11.67
C VAL A 153 -0.51 9.37 -12.19
N PHE A 154 0.16 8.23 -12.01
CA PHE A 154 -0.30 6.91 -12.46
C PHE A 154 -0.77 6.89 -13.92
N GLY A 155 -0.03 7.59 -14.80
CA GLY A 155 -0.33 7.65 -16.23
C GLY A 155 -1.32 8.73 -16.65
N PHE A 156 -1.82 9.54 -15.74
CA PHE A 156 -2.62 10.73 -16.06
C PHE A 156 -1.72 11.96 -16.10
N ALA A 157 -1.76 12.70 -17.23
CA ALA A 157 -0.94 13.89 -17.44
C ALA A 157 -1.55 15.14 -16.80
N ASN A 158 -0.70 16.13 -16.48
CA ASN A 158 -1.07 17.39 -15.81
C ASN A 158 -1.87 17.15 -14.52
N ALA A 159 -1.49 16.13 -13.78
CA ALA A 159 -2.20 15.66 -12.59
C ALA A 159 -1.45 16.01 -11.28
N ASP A 160 -0.44 16.89 -11.35
CA ASP A 160 0.19 17.46 -10.16
C ASP A 160 -0.86 18.23 -9.34
N GLY A 161 -0.87 17.99 -8.03
CA GLY A 161 -1.94 18.50 -7.18
C GLY A 161 -3.03 17.48 -6.83
N SER A 162 -3.07 16.34 -7.53
CA SER A 162 -3.92 15.21 -7.12
C SER A 162 -3.65 14.81 -5.68
N ASP A 163 -4.66 14.31 -5.00
CA ASP A 163 -4.54 13.93 -3.60
C ASP A 163 -5.34 12.67 -3.25
N TYR A 164 -4.94 12.03 -2.15
CA TYR A 164 -5.67 10.91 -1.57
C TYR A 164 -5.74 11.03 -0.06
N LEU A 165 -6.95 11.09 0.48
CA LEU A 165 -7.21 11.05 1.92
C LEU A 165 -7.69 9.65 2.32
N ALA A 166 -7.06 9.07 3.33
CA ALA A 166 -7.46 7.78 3.87
C ALA A 166 -7.69 7.86 5.38
N VAL A 167 -8.73 7.18 5.84
CA VAL A 167 -8.99 6.89 7.26
C VAL A 167 -9.03 5.38 7.42
N SER A 168 -8.30 4.86 8.41
CA SER A 168 -8.22 3.43 8.63
C SER A 168 -8.24 3.07 10.11
N ALA A 169 -8.66 1.84 10.40
CA ALA A 169 -8.60 1.23 11.71
C ALA A 169 -8.03 -0.19 11.61
N SER A 170 -7.18 -0.57 12.58
CA SER A 170 -6.59 -1.91 12.69
C SER A 170 -6.67 -2.36 14.14
N VAL A 171 -7.57 -3.29 14.44
CA VAL A 171 -7.96 -3.66 15.80
C VAL A 171 -7.55 -5.11 16.09
N PRO A 172 -6.55 -5.35 16.97
CA PRO A 172 -6.22 -6.69 17.41
C PRO A 172 -7.32 -7.25 18.30
N VAL A 173 -7.71 -8.51 18.08
CA VAL A 173 -8.75 -9.19 18.86
C VAL A 173 -8.10 -9.89 20.06
N GLY A 174 -7.89 -9.15 21.13
CA GLY A 174 -7.24 -9.65 22.33
C GLY A 174 -5.85 -10.22 22.03
N GLU A 175 -5.56 -11.43 22.54
CA GLU A 175 -4.28 -12.14 22.33
C GLU A 175 -4.42 -13.31 21.34
N THR A 176 -5.49 -13.34 20.55
CA THR A 176 -5.82 -14.46 19.64
C THR A 176 -4.87 -14.56 18.45
N GLY A 177 -4.19 -13.48 18.09
CA GLY A 177 -3.43 -13.36 16.83
C GLY A 177 -4.28 -12.85 15.66
N LEU A 178 -5.59 -12.71 15.84
CA LEU A 178 -6.49 -12.12 14.85
C LEU A 178 -6.44 -10.60 14.93
N THR A 179 -6.35 -9.95 13.78
CA THR A 179 -6.49 -8.49 13.62
C THR A 179 -7.58 -8.21 12.60
N LEU A 180 -8.52 -7.33 12.95
CA LEU A 180 -9.56 -6.85 12.05
C LEU A 180 -9.18 -5.46 11.54
N GLY A 181 -9.34 -5.23 10.24
CA GLY A 181 -9.05 -3.97 9.58
C GLY A 181 -10.26 -3.39 8.87
N ALA A 182 -10.33 -2.06 8.80
CA ALA A 182 -11.25 -1.32 7.95
C ALA A 182 -10.56 -0.05 7.45
N SER A 183 -10.85 0.36 6.23
CA SER A 183 -10.42 1.66 5.69
C SER A 183 -11.45 2.22 4.73
N TRP A 184 -11.43 3.54 4.61
CA TRP A 184 -12.10 4.31 3.57
C TRP A 184 -11.12 5.37 3.07
N GLY A 185 -11.15 5.64 1.77
CA GLY A 185 -10.35 6.66 1.13
C GLY A 185 -11.06 7.36 0.00
N THR A 186 -10.59 8.54 -0.36
CA THR A 186 -11.07 9.31 -1.51
C THR A 186 -9.86 9.79 -2.32
N PHE A 187 -9.88 9.55 -3.61
CA PHE A 187 -8.85 9.96 -4.55
C PHE A 187 -9.41 11.03 -5.47
N SER A 188 -8.75 12.20 -5.49
CA SER A 188 -9.06 13.31 -6.39
C SER A 188 -7.91 13.50 -7.37
N PHE A 189 -8.18 13.40 -8.67
CA PHE A 189 -7.21 13.61 -9.73
C PHE A 189 -7.31 15.04 -10.29
N ASP A 190 -6.31 15.88 -10.01
CA ASP A 190 -6.30 17.25 -10.52
C ASP A 190 -6.30 17.24 -12.06
N ASN A 191 -7.09 18.14 -12.68
CA ASN A 191 -7.35 18.21 -14.11
C ASN A 191 -7.90 16.92 -14.77
N ASN A 192 -8.13 15.87 -14.00
CA ASN A 192 -8.59 14.55 -14.46
C ASN A 192 -9.76 14.02 -13.62
N SER A 193 -10.69 14.87 -13.20
CA SER A 193 -11.76 14.52 -12.25
C SER A 193 -12.71 13.40 -12.70
N ALA A 194 -12.67 12.99 -13.96
CA ALA A 194 -13.38 11.81 -14.43
C ALA A 194 -12.84 10.50 -13.82
N GLN A 195 -11.62 10.52 -13.29
CA GLN A 195 -10.94 9.42 -12.61
C GLN A 195 -11.11 9.42 -11.09
N ASP A 196 -11.74 10.45 -10.50
CA ASP A 196 -11.99 10.53 -9.07
C ASP A 196 -12.86 9.37 -8.60
N TYR A 197 -12.57 8.87 -7.40
CA TYR A 197 -13.34 7.79 -6.77
C TYR A 197 -13.11 7.71 -5.26
N ASP A 198 -14.04 7.08 -4.60
CA ASP A 198 -13.93 6.61 -3.21
C ASP A 198 -13.68 5.10 -3.18
N ASP A 199 -12.91 4.64 -2.21
CA ASP A 199 -12.72 3.21 -1.95
C ASP A 199 -12.97 2.87 -0.48
N TRP A 200 -13.30 1.61 -0.24
CA TRP A 200 -13.33 1.08 1.10
C TRP A 200 -12.88 -0.38 1.15
N LYS A 201 -12.37 -0.78 2.30
CA LYS A 201 -11.86 -2.14 2.53
C LYS A 201 -12.20 -2.60 3.94
N VAL A 202 -12.55 -3.88 4.06
CA VAL A 202 -12.57 -4.60 5.33
C VAL A 202 -11.65 -5.81 5.24
N SER A 203 -11.00 -6.17 6.34
CA SER A 203 -10.01 -7.25 6.33
C SER A 203 -9.93 -8.01 7.65
N ALA A 204 -9.44 -9.24 7.57
CA ALA A 204 -9.04 -10.03 8.72
C ALA A 204 -7.68 -10.68 8.43
N ALA A 205 -6.76 -10.58 9.38
CA ALA A 205 -5.42 -11.14 9.30
C ALA A 205 -5.12 -11.97 10.54
N PHE A 206 -4.45 -13.10 10.37
CA PHE A 206 -4.11 -14.01 11.46
C PHE A 206 -2.60 -14.27 11.50
N ASP A 207 -1.99 -14.01 12.67
CA ASP A 207 -0.60 -14.34 12.96
C ASP A 207 -0.44 -15.87 13.19
N MET A 208 0.16 -16.53 12.21
CA MET A 208 0.39 -17.97 12.23
C MET A 208 1.42 -18.39 13.29
N GLY A 209 2.22 -17.49 13.84
CA GLY A 209 3.09 -17.73 14.99
C GLY A 209 2.32 -18.18 16.23
N LYS A 210 1.03 -17.87 16.33
CA LYS A 210 0.12 -18.37 17.37
C LYS A 210 -0.18 -19.87 17.25
N VAL A 211 -0.06 -20.43 16.05
CA VAL A 211 -0.23 -21.88 15.81
C VAL A 211 1.05 -22.64 16.17
N GLY A 212 2.22 -22.07 15.92
CA GLY A 212 3.48 -22.68 16.25
C GLY A 212 4.69 -21.86 15.77
N LYS A 213 5.81 -21.99 16.49
CA LYS A 213 7.04 -21.20 16.22
C LYS A 213 7.63 -21.37 14.81
N VAL A 214 7.34 -22.47 14.13
CA VAL A 214 7.78 -22.69 12.74
C VAL A 214 7.14 -21.66 11.78
N PHE A 215 6.04 -21.04 12.19
CA PHE A 215 5.32 -20.02 11.44
C PHE A 215 5.59 -18.59 11.96
N ASP A 216 6.57 -18.37 12.83
CA ASP A 216 6.90 -17.03 13.31
C ASP A 216 7.13 -16.08 12.13
N GLY A 217 6.51 -14.88 12.16
CA GLY A 217 6.54 -13.90 11.10
C GLY A 217 5.68 -14.24 9.87
N VAL A 218 4.89 -15.31 9.90
CA VAL A 218 3.93 -15.64 8.85
C VAL A 218 2.55 -15.11 9.23
N THR A 219 1.93 -14.36 8.33
CA THR A 219 0.56 -13.87 8.43
C THR A 219 -0.25 -14.36 7.23
N VAL A 220 -1.47 -14.84 7.48
CA VAL A 220 -2.46 -15.09 6.44
C VAL A 220 -3.61 -14.13 6.61
N GLY A 221 -4.18 -13.66 5.50
CA GLY A 221 -5.28 -12.72 5.57
C GLY A 221 -6.22 -12.78 4.40
N VAL A 222 -7.36 -12.15 4.60
CA VAL A 222 -8.42 -11.94 3.61
C VAL A 222 -8.87 -10.49 3.70
N ALA A 223 -9.13 -9.88 2.54
CA ALA A 223 -9.72 -8.55 2.46
C ALA A 223 -10.83 -8.53 1.41
N TYR A 224 -11.85 -7.74 1.66
CA TYR A 224 -12.85 -7.35 0.69
C TYR A 224 -12.75 -5.86 0.46
N THR A 225 -12.69 -5.47 -0.80
CA THR A 225 -12.51 -4.08 -1.25
C THR A 225 -13.55 -3.76 -2.31
N ASP A 226 -14.01 -2.52 -2.34
CA ASP A 226 -14.95 -2.01 -3.34
C ASP A 226 -14.73 -0.52 -3.56
N THR A 227 -15.15 -0.01 -4.73
CA THR A 227 -15.03 1.40 -5.13
C THR A 227 -16.30 1.90 -5.79
N ASP A 228 -16.46 3.24 -5.86
CA ASP A 228 -17.44 3.89 -6.72
C ASP A 228 -16.83 4.41 -8.03
N ALA A 229 -15.63 3.94 -8.38
CA ALA A 229 -14.91 4.31 -9.61
C ALA A 229 -15.78 4.06 -10.85
N ASN A 230 -15.74 5.00 -11.81
CA ASN A 230 -16.53 4.88 -13.01
C ASN A 230 -15.96 3.79 -13.95
N PRO A 231 -16.70 2.70 -14.27
CA PRO A 231 -16.21 1.64 -15.15
C PRO A 231 -15.72 2.13 -16.53
N ASN A 232 -16.30 3.21 -17.06
CA ASN A 232 -15.85 3.76 -18.35
C ASN A 232 -14.43 4.32 -18.33
N ASN A 233 -13.92 4.63 -17.13
CA ASN A 233 -12.61 5.27 -16.94
C ASN A 233 -11.58 4.33 -16.31
N TRP A 234 -12.01 3.18 -15.78
CA TRP A 234 -11.16 2.23 -15.04
C TRP A 234 -11.29 0.79 -15.54
N THR A 235 -11.66 0.60 -16.83
CA THR A 235 -11.74 -0.72 -17.48
C THR A 235 -10.56 -0.93 -18.40
N GLU A 236 -9.93 -2.09 -18.31
CA GLU A 236 -8.86 -2.54 -19.22
C GLU A 236 -9.29 -2.45 -20.68
N THR A 237 -8.33 -2.23 -21.56
CA THR A 237 -8.57 -2.21 -23.01
C THR A 237 -8.71 -3.64 -23.54
N ALA A 238 -9.34 -3.79 -24.72
CA ALA A 238 -9.47 -5.11 -25.37
C ALA A 238 -8.09 -5.81 -25.49
N PRO A 239 -8.00 -7.15 -25.28
CA PRO A 239 -9.12 -8.09 -25.20
C PRO A 239 -9.72 -8.33 -23.82
N ASN A 240 -9.09 -7.89 -22.73
CA ASN A 240 -9.48 -8.29 -21.37
C ASN A 240 -10.76 -7.58 -20.88
N THR A 241 -10.89 -6.28 -21.09
CA THR A 241 -12.08 -5.46 -20.75
C THR A 241 -12.56 -5.62 -19.29
N LYS A 242 -11.65 -5.84 -18.35
CA LYS A 242 -11.97 -6.00 -16.93
C LYS A 242 -12.07 -4.65 -16.25
N PHE A 243 -13.09 -4.44 -15.44
CA PHE A 243 -13.20 -3.27 -14.57
C PHE A 243 -12.28 -3.43 -13.37
N LEU A 244 -11.25 -2.58 -13.26
CA LEU A 244 -10.22 -2.67 -12.22
C LEU A 244 -10.70 -2.22 -10.84
N GLY A 245 -11.77 -1.41 -10.79
CA GLY A 245 -12.40 -0.93 -9.55
C GLY A 245 -13.55 -1.79 -9.04
N ASP A 246 -13.78 -2.98 -9.64
CA ASP A 246 -14.86 -3.88 -9.22
C ASP A 246 -14.60 -4.43 -7.82
N SER A 247 -15.69 -4.73 -7.12
CA SER A 247 -15.59 -5.34 -5.80
C SER A 247 -14.83 -6.66 -5.84
N THR A 248 -13.86 -6.83 -4.97
CA THR A 248 -13.00 -8.02 -4.99
C THR A 248 -12.68 -8.54 -3.59
N THR A 249 -12.52 -9.87 -3.51
CA THR A 249 -12.00 -10.54 -2.31
C THR A 249 -10.59 -11.03 -2.59
N THR A 250 -9.63 -10.54 -1.84
CA THR A 250 -8.23 -10.96 -1.92
C THR A 250 -7.86 -11.84 -0.74
N VAL A 251 -7.03 -12.85 -0.99
CA VAL A 251 -6.38 -13.65 0.05
C VAL A 251 -4.87 -13.51 -0.09
N TYR A 252 -4.16 -13.44 1.03
CA TYR A 252 -2.73 -13.26 1.00
C TYR A 252 -2.00 -14.04 2.10
N LEU A 253 -0.73 -14.32 1.83
CA LEU A 253 0.21 -14.89 2.78
C LEU A 253 1.47 -14.03 2.76
N THR A 254 1.85 -13.50 3.92
CA THR A 254 3.06 -12.69 4.10
C THR A 254 4.04 -13.40 5.02
N LYS A 255 5.33 -13.38 4.66
CA LYS A 255 6.44 -13.73 5.55
C LYS A 255 7.29 -12.51 5.81
N ALA A 256 7.45 -12.14 7.08
CA ALA A 256 8.40 -11.12 7.56
C ALA A 256 9.68 -11.76 8.11
N PHE A 257 10.80 -11.04 7.97
CA PHE A 257 12.15 -11.43 8.39
C PHE A 257 12.79 -10.37 9.26
#